data_1af73919278c8e5bfa56d69d63f7d8ed
#
_entry.id   1af73919278c8e5bfa56d69d63f7d8ed
#
_cell.length_a   1.000
_cell.length_b   1.000
_cell.length_c   1.000
_cell.angle_alpha   90.00
_cell.angle_beta   90.00
_cell.angle_gamma   90.00
#
_symmetry.space_group_name_H-M   'P 1'
#
loop_
_entity.id
_entity.type
_entity.pdbx_description
1 polymer ?
#
loop_
_entity_poly.entity_id
_entity_poly.type
_entity_poly.pdbx_seq_one_letter_code
_entity_poly.pdbx_strand_id
1 'polypeptide(L)'
;MSDVANKWGKKVAERGFAQIPNYLLLINQFLDEEHTLSPAELLILVQLSSSWWKKDEMPFPSMSTLAARCGISSRQVQRSINNLENIGLIGRVKRRENGIVSSNAYNMEPLVNVLALIANQFPNEFPRNVSKETIKKISSSLSAETAKKPRRKLVMPRTQATKEA
;
A
#
# COMPACT_ATOMS: atom_id res chain seq x y z
N MET A 1 -22.30 -8.57 23.30
CA MET A 1 -21.10 -7.78 22.99
C MET A 1 -20.60 -8.21 21.64
N SER A 2 -20.10 -7.28 20.83
CA SER A 2 -19.49 -7.65 19.57
C SER A 2 -18.19 -8.44 19.82
N ASP A 3 -17.85 -9.40 18.96
CA ASP A 3 -16.60 -10.18 19.05
C ASP A 3 -15.36 -9.31 19.11
N VAL A 4 -15.42 -8.12 18.52
CA VAL A 4 -14.34 -7.11 18.57
C VAL A 4 -14.10 -6.63 20.00
N ALA A 5 -15.17 -6.32 20.77
CA ALA A 5 -15.03 -5.88 22.16
C ALA A 5 -14.51 -7.00 23.06
N ASN A 6 -14.89 -8.26 22.79
CA ASN A 6 -14.37 -9.41 23.53
C ASN A 6 -12.86 -9.64 23.26
N LYS A 7 -12.42 -9.42 22.01
CA LYS A 7 -11.05 -9.63 21.60
C LYS A 7 -10.11 -8.49 22.00
N TRP A 8 -10.53 -7.25 21.83
CA TRP A 8 -9.68 -6.06 21.98
C TRP A 8 -9.97 -5.24 23.24
N GLY A 9 -11.04 -5.56 23.95
CA GLY A 9 -11.54 -4.81 25.08
C GLY A 9 -12.53 -3.69 24.66
N LYS A 10 -13.46 -3.38 25.54
CA LYS A 10 -14.54 -2.42 25.29
C LYS A 10 -14.02 -1.03 24.89
N LYS A 11 -13.05 -0.51 25.63
CA LYS A 11 -12.48 0.84 25.37
C LYS A 11 -11.85 0.97 23.99
N VAL A 12 -11.17 -0.08 23.52
CA VAL A 12 -10.56 -0.08 22.17
C VAL A 12 -11.64 -0.19 21.10
N ALA A 13 -12.61 -1.08 21.28
CA ALA A 13 -13.71 -1.26 20.33
C ALA A 13 -14.56 0.00 20.16
N GLU A 14 -14.83 0.74 21.24
CA GLU A 14 -15.59 1.99 21.22
C GLU A 14 -14.88 3.12 20.48
N ARG A 15 -13.54 3.07 20.35
CA ARG A 15 -12.77 4.06 19.59
C ARG A 15 -12.73 3.79 18.10
N GLY A 16 -13.28 2.65 17.68
CA GLY A 16 -13.36 2.24 16.29
C GLY A 16 -12.19 1.35 15.85
N PHE A 17 -12.35 0.79 14.67
CA PHE A 17 -11.37 -0.06 14.01
C PHE A 17 -11.48 0.13 12.50
N ALA A 18 -10.40 -0.10 11.80
CA ALA A 18 -10.39 0.00 10.35
C ALA A 18 -10.88 -1.30 9.70
N GLN A 19 -11.61 -1.16 8.60
CA GLN A 19 -11.99 -2.29 7.74
C GLN A 19 -10.90 -2.45 6.67
N ILE A 20 -10.09 -3.48 6.82
CA ILE A 20 -9.00 -3.80 5.89
C ILE A 20 -9.30 -5.15 5.24
N PRO A 21 -9.38 -5.22 3.89
CA PRO A 21 -9.58 -6.49 3.20
C PRO A 21 -8.44 -7.46 3.47
N ASN A 22 -8.75 -8.73 3.72
CA ASN A 22 -7.75 -9.75 3.95
C ASN A 22 -6.75 -9.86 2.77
N TYR A 23 -7.24 -9.77 1.54
CA TYR A 23 -6.38 -9.84 0.35
C TYR A 23 -5.40 -8.67 0.23
N LEU A 24 -5.69 -7.52 0.85
CA LEU A 24 -4.70 -6.44 0.94
C LEU A 24 -3.51 -6.85 1.82
N LEU A 25 -3.77 -7.49 2.95
CA LEU A 25 -2.72 -7.98 3.85
C LEU A 25 -1.88 -9.09 3.22
N LEU A 26 -2.45 -9.85 2.29
CA LEU A 26 -1.81 -10.95 1.60
C LEU A 26 -1.30 -10.58 0.20
N ILE A 27 -1.40 -9.31 -0.21
CA ILE A 27 -1.20 -8.90 -1.60
C ILE A 27 0.14 -9.36 -2.18
N ASN A 28 1.21 -9.36 -1.41
CA ASN A 28 2.53 -9.77 -1.87
C ASN A 28 2.61 -11.26 -2.27
N GLN A 29 1.69 -12.10 -1.81
CA GLN A 29 1.63 -13.51 -2.25
C GLN A 29 1.15 -13.65 -3.70
N PHE A 30 0.51 -12.62 -4.25
CA PHE A 30 -0.08 -12.58 -5.58
C PHE A 30 0.70 -11.74 -6.58
N LEU A 31 1.77 -11.08 -6.14
CA LEU A 31 2.61 -10.21 -6.96
C LEU A 31 3.94 -10.89 -7.28
N ASP A 32 4.48 -10.60 -8.47
CA ASP A 32 5.83 -11.00 -8.85
C ASP A 32 6.91 -10.16 -8.13
N GLU A 33 8.17 -10.49 -8.35
CA GLU A 33 9.29 -9.80 -7.71
C GLU A 33 9.38 -8.31 -8.09
N GLU A 34 8.94 -7.94 -9.30
CA GLU A 34 8.98 -6.55 -9.78
C GLU A 34 7.93 -5.69 -9.10
N HIS A 35 6.79 -6.27 -8.74
CA HIS A 35 5.64 -5.59 -8.16
C HIS A 35 5.51 -5.80 -6.64
N THR A 36 6.36 -6.64 -6.04
CA THR A 36 6.33 -6.90 -4.59
C THR A 36 6.49 -5.61 -3.81
N LEU A 37 5.58 -5.39 -2.86
CA LEU A 37 5.57 -4.21 -2.00
C LEU A 37 6.56 -4.38 -0.84
N SER A 38 7.28 -3.31 -0.53
CA SER A 38 8.03 -3.22 0.72
C SER A 38 7.08 -3.14 1.93
N PRO A 39 7.54 -3.48 3.14
CA PRO A 39 6.72 -3.31 4.35
C PRO A 39 6.19 -1.88 4.52
N ALA A 40 6.97 -0.86 4.18
CA ALA A 40 6.55 0.54 4.25
C ALA A 40 5.42 0.85 3.26
N GLU A 41 5.50 0.36 2.03
CA GLU A 41 4.48 0.52 1.00
C GLU A 41 3.17 -0.18 1.40
N LEU A 42 3.26 -1.41 1.92
CA LEU A 42 2.09 -2.13 2.41
C LEU A 42 1.44 -1.39 3.58
N LEU A 43 2.23 -0.90 4.54
CA LEU A 43 1.72 -0.16 5.68
C LEU A 43 1.05 1.15 5.26
N ILE A 44 1.61 1.86 4.27
CA ILE A 44 0.98 3.06 3.68
C ILE A 44 -0.37 2.73 3.05
N LEU A 45 -0.49 1.64 2.30
CA LEU A 45 -1.78 1.20 1.76
C LEU A 45 -2.79 0.90 2.86
N VAL A 46 -2.37 0.26 3.94
CA VAL A 46 -3.21 0.02 5.12
C VAL A 46 -3.67 1.34 5.74
N GLN A 47 -2.78 2.33 5.89
CA GLN A 47 -3.14 3.65 6.43
C GLN A 47 -4.07 4.44 5.51
N LEU A 48 -3.88 4.37 4.19
CA LEU A 48 -4.79 4.98 3.22
C LEU A 48 -6.17 4.32 3.29
N SER A 49 -6.23 3.00 3.33
CA SER A 49 -7.48 2.23 3.46
C SER A 49 -8.21 2.54 4.77
N SER A 50 -7.48 2.69 5.88
CA SER A 50 -8.08 3.05 7.17
C SER A 50 -8.65 4.47 7.20
N SER A 51 -8.17 5.34 6.34
CA SER A 51 -8.64 6.73 6.19
C SER A 51 -9.73 6.87 5.12
N TRP A 52 -10.09 5.80 4.44
CA TRP A 52 -11.09 5.77 3.39
C TRP A 52 -12.45 5.30 3.93
N TRP A 53 -13.29 6.26 4.28
CA TRP A 53 -14.56 5.99 4.97
C TRP A 53 -15.73 5.74 4.02
N LYS A 54 -15.75 6.43 2.88
CA LYS A 54 -16.81 6.32 1.88
C LYS A 54 -16.21 6.16 0.50
N LYS A 55 -16.88 5.37 -0.33
CA LYS A 55 -16.42 5.06 -1.70
C LYS A 55 -16.13 6.33 -2.52
N ASP A 56 -16.98 7.33 -2.40
CA ASP A 56 -16.92 8.54 -3.23
C ASP A 56 -16.03 9.66 -2.62
N GLU A 57 -15.46 9.42 -1.43
CA GLU A 57 -14.58 10.36 -0.75
C GLU A 57 -13.16 9.79 -0.70
N MET A 58 -12.28 10.26 -1.58
CA MET A 58 -10.88 9.81 -1.57
C MET A 58 -10.20 10.14 -0.24
N PRO A 59 -9.41 9.23 0.35
CA PRO A 59 -8.61 9.52 1.53
C PRO A 59 -7.53 10.56 1.19
N PHE A 60 -7.24 11.46 2.14
CA PHE A 60 -6.31 12.56 1.94
C PHE A 60 -5.38 12.82 3.15
N PRO A 61 -4.83 11.80 3.80
CA PRO A 61 -3.87 12.03 4.87
C PRO A 61 -2.64 12.76 4.34
N SER A 62 -2.11 13.69 5.13
CA SER A 62 -0.88 14.40 4.77
C SER A 62 0.34 13.49 4.82
N MET A 63 1.43 13.88 4.15
CA MET A 63 2.70 13.15 4.21
C MET A 63 3.23 13.05 5.65
N SER A 64 3.08 14.11 6.45
CA SER A 64 3.48 14.13 7.87
C SER A 64 2.62 13.17 8.71
N THR A 65 1.32 13.09 8.43
CA THR A 65 0.42 12.14 9.10
C THR A 65 0.81 10.71 8.77
N LEU A 66 1.06 10.39 7.52
CA LEU A 66 1.52 9.06 7.10
C LEU A 66 2.89 8.72 7.70
N ALA A 67 3.83 9.66 7.69
CA ALA A 67 5.15 9.48 8.30
C ALA A 67 5.04 9.14 9.79
N ALA A 68 4.25 9.90 10.54
CA ALA A 68 4.04 9.66 11.97
C ALA A 68 3.38 8.30 12.25
N ARG A 69 2.34 7.93 11.48
CA ARG A 69 1.62 6.66 11.66
C ARG A 69 2.42 5.44 11.25
N CYS A 70 3.26 5.58 10.23
CA CYS A 70 4.11 4.48 9.74
C CYS A 70 5.47 4.40 10.45
N GLY A 71 5.85 5.40 11.24
CA GLY A 71 7.15 5.45 11.91
C GLY A 71 8.33 5.60 10.94
N ILE A 72 8.13 6.29 9.82
CA ILE A 72 9.15 6.52 8.77
C ILE A 72 9.25 8.01 8.43
N SER A 73 10.31 8.39 7.72
CA SER A 73 10.49 9.77 7.29
C SER A 73 9.49 10.18 6.19
N SER A 74 9.15 11.47 6.12
CA SER A 74 8.31 12.00 5.03
C SER A 74 8.91 11.75 3.65
N ARG A 75 10.24 11.72 3.54
CA ARG A 75 10.95 11.37 2.30
C ARG A 75 10.70 9.92 1.89
N GLN A 76 10.68 9.01 2.87
CA GLN A 76 10.37 7.61 2.60
C GLN A 76 8.89 7.42 2.23
N VAL A 77 7.97 8.14 2.90
CA VAL A 77 6.55 8.18 2.49
C VAL A 77 6.42 8.62 1.04
N GLN A 78 7.07 9.73 0.66
CA GLN A 78 7.04 10.25 -0.71
C GLN A 78 7.53 9.23 -1.72
N ARG A 79 8.65 8.55 -1.42
CA ARG A 79 9.21 7.49 -2.28
C ARG A 79 8.25 6.32 -2.42
N SER A 80 7.67 5.86 -1.31
CA SER A 80 6.74 4.73 -1.29
C SER A 80 5.46 5.04 -2.07
N ILE A 81 4.90 6.24 -1.89
CA ILE A 81 3.72 6.68 -2.65
C ILE A 81 4.03 6.77 -4.15
N ASN A 82 5.19 7.33 -4.52
CA ASN A 82 5.62 7.36 -5.93
C ASN A 82 5.73 5.95 -6.51
N ASN A 83 6.23 4.99 -5.74
CA ASN A 83 6.33 3.61 -6.19
C ASN A 83 4.95 2.95 -6.32
N LEU A 84 4.06 3.12 -5.34
CA LEU A 84 2.68 2.62 -5.38
C LEU A 84 1.90 3.18 -6.58
N GLU A 85 2.09 4.45 -6.89
CA GLU A 85 1.52 5.10 -8.07
C GLU A 85 2.14 4.54 -9.36
N ASN A 86 3.46 4.36 -9.37
CA ASN A 86 4.18 3.79 -10.50
C ASN A 86 3.77 2.35 -10.82
N ILE A 87 3.54 1.50 -9.86
CA ILE A 87 3.06 0.13 -10.10
C ILE A 87 1.55 0.04 -10.34
N GLY A 88 0.85 1.17 -10.29
CA GLY A 88 -0.56 1.27 -10.65
C GLY A 88 -1.53 0.76 -9.58
N LEU A 89 -1.18 0.86 -8.30
CA LEU A 89 -2.07 0.50 -7.19
C LEU A 89 -2.88 1.67 -6.65
N ILE A 90 -2.37 2.88 -6.77
CA ILE A 90 -3.08 4.11 -6.37
C ILE A 90 -2.88 5.20 -7.41
N GLY A 91 -3.77 6.19 -7.40
CA GLY A 91 -3.60 7.44 -8.16
C GLY A 91 -3.55 8.63 -7.20
N ARG A 92 -2.65 9.57 -7.44
CA ARG A 92 -2.54 10.79 -6.64
C ARG A 92 -3.28 11.93 -7.31
N VAL A 93 -4.16 12.60 -6.56
CA VAL A 93 -4.94 13.75 -7.01
C VAL A 93 -4.54 14.97 -6.18
N LYS A 94 -4.08 16.02 -6.85
CA LYS A 94 -3.75 17.30 -6.19
C LYS A 94 -5.04 17.96 -5.72
N ARG A 95 -5.08 18.35 -4.44
CA ARG A 95 -6.17 19.11 -3.86
C ARG A 95 -5.77 20.57 -3.71
N ARG A 96 -6.72 21.44 -3.95
CA ARG A 96 -6.62 22.88 -3.66
C ARG A 96 -7.83 23.30 -2.84
N GLU A 97 -7.59 23.96 -1.74
CA GLU A 97 -8.63 24.59 -0.91
C GLU A 97 -8.38 26.09 -0.91
N ASN A 98 -9.37 26.87 -1.35
CA ASN A 98 -9.28 28.32 -1.43
C ASN A 98 -8.04 28.85 -2.20
N GLY A 99 -7.66 28.15 -3.29
CA GLY A 99 -6.49 28.51 -4.09
C GLY A 99 -5.13 28.04 -3.52
N ILE A 100 -5.10 27.51 -2.29
CA ILE A 100 -3.89 27.02 -1.63
C ILE A 100 -3.75 25.50 -1.88
N VAL A 101 -2.52 25.05 -2.13
CA VAL A 101 -2.22 23.63 -2.28
C VAL A 101 -2.39 22.94 -0.93
N SER A 102 -3.36 22.03 -0.86
CA SER A 102 -3.64 21.19 0.30
C SER A 102 -2.96 19.80 0.14
N SER A 103 -3.16 18.92 1.13
CA SER A 103 -2.69 17.53 1.03
C SER A 103 -3.29 16.83 -0.20
N ASN A 104 -2.53 15.92 -0.81
CA ASN A 104 -3.05 15.11 -1.92
C ASN A 104 -4.18 14.20 -1.45
N ALA A 105 -5.13 13.95 -2.33
CA ALA A 105 -6.05 12.83 -2.22
C ALA A 105 -5.52 11.62 -2.99
N TYR A 106 -5.99 10.45 -2.63
CA TYR A 106 -5.53 9.20 -3.21
C TYR A 106 -6.70 8.42 -3.80
N ASN A 107 -6.67 8.18 -5.11
CA ASN A 107 -7.63 7.31 -5.75
C ASN A 107 -7.27 5.84 -5.45
N MET A 108 -8.18 5.14 -4.77
CA MET A 108 -8.00 3.75 -4.35
C MET A 108 -8.62 2.74 -5.34
N GLU A 109 -9.26 3.20 -6.39
CA GLU A 109 -9.94 2.32 -7.37
C GLU A 109 -9.00 1.30 -8.03
N PRO A 110 -7.77 1.65 -8.43
CA PRO A 110 -6.84 0.68 -8.98
C PRO A 110 -6.54 -0.47 -8.00
N LEU A 111 -6.38 -0.17 -6.71
CA LEU A 111 -6.21 -1.20 -5.67
C LEU A 111 -7.45 -2.09 -5.58
N VAL A 112 -8.65 -1.52 -5.57
CA VAL A 112 -9.91 -2.28 -5.52
C VAL A 112 -9.99 -3.25 -6.69
N ASN A 113 -9.62 -2.83 -7.90
CA ASN A 113 -9.64 -3.67 -9.09
C ASN A 113 -8.67 -4.86 -8.98
N VAL A 114 -7.46 -4.63 -8.47
CA VAL A 114 -6.49 -5.71 -8.24
C VAL A 114 -6.99 -6.68 -7.17
N LEU A 115 -7.53 -6.19 -6.06
CA LEU A 115 -8.09 -7.05 -5.01
C LEU A 115 -9.30 -7.84 -5.50
N ALA A 116 -10.16 -7.26 -6.33
CA ALA A 116 -11.29 -7.97 -6.96
C ALA A 116 -10.80 -9.10 -7.88
N LEU A 117 -9.74 -8.86 -8.66
CA LEU A 117 -9.12 -9.87 -9.50
C LEU A 117 -8.58 -11.05 -8.66
N ILE A 118 -7.90 -10.74 -7.55
CA ILE A 118 -7.41 -11.74 -6.60
C ILE A 118 -8.59 -12.54 -6.01
N ALA A 119 -9.62 -11.87 -5.54
CA ALA A 119 -10.80 -12.49 -4.94
C ALA A 119 -11.53 -13.42 -5.91
N ASN A 120 -11.59 -13.07 -7.20
CA ASN A 120 -12.17 -13.92 -8.24
C ASN A 120 -11.37 -15.20 -8.49
N GLN A 121 -10.06 -15.18 -8.27
CA GLN A 121 -9.21 -16.38 -8.39
C GLN A 121 -9.28 -17.26 -7.12
N PHE A 122 -9.53 -16.68 -5.96
CA PHE A 122 -9.51 -17.35 -4.66
C PHE A 122 -10.74 -16.96 -3.83
N PRO A 123 -11.94 -17.43 -4.20
CA PRO A 123 -13.18 -16.93 -3.61
C PRO A 123 -13.40 -17.34 -2.15
N ASN A 124 -12.82 -18.45 -1.68
CA ASN A 124 -13.22 -19.06 -0.41
C ASN A 124 -12.09 -19.30 0.60
N GLU A 125 -10.81 -19.11 0.24
CA GLU A 125 -9.71 -19.52 1.09
C GLU A 125 -8.53 -18.54 1.02
N PHE A 126 -7.77 -18.50 2.11
CA PHE A 126 -6.44 -17.91 2.12
C PHE A 126 -5.44 -18.89 1.49
N PRO A 127 -4.93 -18.68 0.28
CA PRO A 127 -4.02 -19.62 -0.35
C PRO A 127 -2.71 -19.63 0.41
N ARG A 128 -2.23 -20.83 0.73
CA ARG A 128 -0.88 -21.02 1.28
C ARG A 128 0.18 -20.90 0.19
N ASN A 129 -0.17 -21.35 -1.01
CA ASN A 129 0.69 -21.29 -2.19
C ASN A 129 -0.11 -20.73 -3.38
N VAL A 130 0.51 -19.84 -4.13
CA VAL A 130 -0.06 -19.26 -5.36
C VAL A 130 0.78 -19.69 -6.53
N SER A 131 0.16 -20.17 -7.61
CA SER A 131 0.88 -20.61 -8.80
C SER A 131 1.55 -19.44 -9.52
N LYS A 132 2.66 -19.72 -10.22
CA LYS A 132 3.37 -18.69 -11.01
C LYS A 132 2.51 -18.12 -12.12
N GLU A 133 1.61 -18.91 -12.71
CA GLU A 133 0.66 -18.48 -13.74
C GLU A 133 -0.34 -17.47 -13.17
N THR A 134 -0.85 -17.70 -11.97
CA THR A 134 -1.76 -16.76 -11.29
C THR A 134 -1.06 -15.47 -10.95
N ILE A 135 0.15 -15.53 -10.39
CA ILE A 135 0.98 -14.36 -10.10
C ILE A 135 1.21 -13.54 -11.37
N LYS A 136 1.59 -14.19 -12.46
CA LYS A 136 1.81 -13.54 -13.75
C LYS A 136 0.54 -12.85 -14.27
N LYS A 137 -0.62 -13.51 -14.16
CA LYS A 137 -1.91 -12.97 -14.58
C LYS A 137 -2.30 -11.73 -13.77
N ILE A 138 -2.11 -11.75 -12.46
CA ILE A 138 -2.43 -10.62 -11.57
C ILE A 138 -1.46 -9.47 -11.83
N SER A 139 -0.15 -9.74 -11.87
CA SER A 139 0.88 -8.72 -12.12
C SER A 139 0.74 -8.07 -13.49
N SER A 140 0.29 -8.79 -14.51
CA SER A 140 0.04 -8.24 -15.84
C SER A 140 -1.14 -7.25 -15.89
N SER A 141 -2.04 -7.30 -14.90
CA SER A 141 -3.14 -6.34 -14.76
C SER A 141 -2.69 -5.01 -14.15
N LEU A 142 -1.52 -4.99 -13.51
CA LEU A 142 -0.89 -3.75 -13.06
C LEU A 142 -0.36 -2.99 -14.28
N SER A 143 -0.46 -1.66 -14.27
CA SER A 143 -0.18 -0.83 -15.45
C SER A 143 1.18 -1.14 -16.08
N ALA A 144 1.16 -1.58 -17.33
CA ALA A 144 2.37 -1.84 -18.11
C ALA A 144 3.21 -0.56 -18.39
N GLU A 145 2.65 0.63 -18.18
CA GLU A 145 3.37 1.90 -18.37
C GLU A 145 4.50 2.12 -17.36
N THR A 146 4.49 1.40 -16.27
CA THR A 146 5.45 1.57 -15.18
C THR A 146 6.59 0.57 -15.18
N ALA A 147 6.49 -0.51 -15.92
CA ALA A 147 7.58 -1.48 -16.10
C ALA A 147 8.85 -0.90 -16.76
N LYS A 148 8.83 0.36 -17.21
CA LYS A 148 9.95 1.01 -17.93
C LYS A 148 10.92 1.82 -17.06
N LYS A 149 10.69 1.95 -15.75
CA LYS A 149 11.71 2.55 -14.85
C LYS A 149 12.35 1.46 -14.00
N PRO A 150 13.60 1.06 -14.30
CA PRO A 150 14.29 0.09 -13.46
C PRO A 150 14.33 0.60 -12.03
N ARG A 151 13.90 -0.22 -11.06
CA ARG A 151 14.16 0.04 -9.64
C ARG A 151 15.66 0.32 -9.52
N ARG A 152 16.06 1.51 -9.12
CA ARG A 152 17.43 1.79 -8.75
C ARG A 152 17.80 0.79 -7.67
N LYS A 153 18.60 -0.22 -8.00
CA LYS A 153 19.23 -1.09 -7.01
C LYS A 153 19.92 -0.17 -6.02
N LEU A 154 19.56 -0.31 -4.76
CA LEU A 154 20.24 0.39 -3.68
C LEU A 154 21.70 -0.11 -3.68
N VAL A 155 22.60 0.67 -4.26
CA VAL A 155 24.02 0.40 -4.14
C VAL A 155 24.37 0.74 -2.70
N MET A 156 24.54 -0.30 -1.89
CA MET A 156 25.11 -0.15 -0.56
C MET A 156 26.48 0.54 -0.73
N PRO A 157 26.76 1.61 0.01
CA PRO A 157 28.08 2.19 0.00
C PRO A 157 29.08 1.10 0.45
N ARG A 158 30.06 0.81 -0.38
CA ARG A 158 31.19 -0.05 0.01
C ARG A 158 31.85 0.60 1.23
N THR A 159 31.78 -0.09 2.36
CA THR A 159 32.60 0.24 3.52
C THR A 159 34.06 0.20 3.05
N GLN A 160 34.72 1.36 2.99
CA GLN A 160 36.14 1.40 2.78
C GLN A 160 36.80 0.74 4.00
N ALA A 161 37.40 -0.42 3.79
CA ALA A 161 38.27 -1.03 4.75
C ALA A 161 39.44 -0.08 4.96
N THR A 162 39.52 0.50 6.15
CA THR A 162 40.71 1.24 6.59
C THR A 162 41.87 0.25 6.64
N LYS A 163 42.79 0.38 5.70
CA LYS A 163 44.14 -0.24 5.84
C LYS A 163 44.87 0.60 6.86
N GLU A 164 44.97 0.09 8.08
CA GLU A 164 46.04 0.51 8.98
C GLU A 164 47.37 -0.10 8.47
N ALA A 165 48.26 0.76 8.19
CA ALA A 165 49.67 0.43 8.04
C ALA A 165 50.34 0.55 9.40
#